data_9d9a7b495f2b6f6929ec4411fb04de3b
#
_entry.id   9d9a7b495f2b6f6929ec4411fb04de3b
#
_cell.length_a   1.000
_cell.length_b   1.000
_cell.length_c   1.000
_cell.angle_alpha   90.00
_cell.angle_beta   90.00
_cell.angle_gamma   90.00
#
_symmetry.space_group_name_H-M   'P 1'
#
loop_
_entity.id
_entity.type
_entity.pdbx_description
1 polymer ?
#
loop_
_entity_poly.entity_id
_entity_poly.type
_entity_poly.pdbx_seq_one_letter_code
_entity_poly.pdbx_strand_id
1 'polypeptide(L)' 'MSQKTFGQALNEALTIAMEIDETVFIAGEGVGVSIHQDPNMATHGLLKKYGPGRVKDTPVSEAAIAGLAVGASCMGLRP' A
#
# COMPACT_ATOMS: atom_id res chain seq x y z
N MET A 1 -2.16 9.99 -24.29
CA MET A 1 -2.69 8.90 -23.44
C MET A 1 -1.59 7.86 -23.22
N SER A 2 -1.27 7.57 -21.98
CA SER A 2 -0.24 6.59 -21.68
C SER A 2 -0.85 5.20 -21.52
N GLN A 3 -0.10 4.20 -21.99
CA GLN A 3 -0.47 2.80 -21.81
C GLN A 3 0.23 2.26 -20.58
N LYS A 4 -0.51 1.57 -19.72
CA LYS A 4 -0.01 1.01 -18.47
C LYS A 4 -0.54 -0.41 -18.28
N THR A 5 0.26 -1.25 -17.61
CA THR A 5 -0.26 -2.53 -17.15
C THR A 5 -1.29 -2.28 -16.03
N PHE A 6 -2.08 -3.29 -15.73
CA PHE A 6 -3.05 -3.21 -14.63
C PHE A 6 -2.35 -2.87 -13.30
N GLY A 7 -1.22 -3.54 -13.02
CA GLY A 7 -0.45 -3.25 -11.81
C GLY A 7 0.11 -1.84 -11.78
N GLN A 8 0.59 -1.33 -12.91
CA GLN A 8 1.08 0.05 -12.98
C GLN A 8 -0.04 1.07 -12.75
N ALA A 9 -1.23 0.81 -13.26
CA ALA A 9 -2.37 1.69 -13.04
C ALA A 9 -2.78 1.71 -11.56
N LEU A 10 -2.79 0.56 -10.89
CA LEU A 10 -3.04 0.47 -9.46
C LEU A 10 -1.97 1.21 -8.65
N ASN A 11 -0.71 1.04 -9.02
CA ASN A 11 0.41 1.72 -8.37
C ASN A 11 0.27 3.24 -8.48
N GLU A 12 -0.10 3.73 -9.65
CA GLU A 12 -0.31 5.17 -9.85
C GLU A 12 -1.45 5.68 -8.96
N ALA A 13 -2.55 4.94 -8.89
CA ALA A 13 -3.69 5.32 -8.04
C ALA A 13 -3.29 5.38 -6.57
N LEU A 14 -2.54 4.38 -6.08
CA LEU A 14 -2.06 4.37 -4.70
C LEU A 14 -1.09 5.51 -4.44
N THR A 15 -0.20 5.78 -5.37
CA THR A 15 0.76 6.88 -5.26
C THR A 15 0.04 8.22 -5.13
N ILE A 16 -0.96 8.45 -5.98
CA ILE A 16 -1.74 9.67 -5.93
C ILE A 16 -2.48 9.78 -4.59
N ALA A 17 -3.13 8.72 -4.14
CA ALA A 17 -3.86 8.72 -2.88
C ALA A 17 -2.94 9.04 -1.70
N MET A 18 -1.76 8.43 -1.66
CA MET A 18 -0.79 8.66 -0.58
C MET A 18 -0.18 10.06 -0.64
N GLU A 19 -0.06 10.62 -1.84
CA GLU A 19 0.49 11.96 -2.04
C GLU A 19 -0.46 13.05 -1.55
N ILE A 20 -1.76 12.88 -1.79
CA ILE A 20 -2.75 13.92 -1.46
C ILE A 20 -3.32 13.78 -0.06
N ASP A 21 -3.14 12.65 0.60
CA ASP A 21 -3.73 12.41 1.94
C ASP A 21 -2.75 11.62 2.80
N GLU A 22 -2.18 12.27 3.81
CA GLU A 22 -1.20 11.64 4.69
C GLU A 22 -1.81 10.57 5.61
N THR A 23 -3.13 10.50 5.74
CA THR A 23 -3.79 9.46 6.53
C THR A 23 -3.94 8.14 5.77
N VAL A 24 -3.70 8.15 4.47
CA VAL A 24 -3.73 6.93 3.65
C VAL A 24 -2.48 6.11 3.93
N PHE A 25 -2.66 4.83 4.22
CA PHE A 25 -1.54 3.91 4.38
C PHE A 25 -1.89 2.54 3.80
N ILE A 26 -0.86 1.74 3.59
CA ILE A 26 -0.98 0.41 3.00
C ILE A 26 -0.50 -0.61 4.03
N ALA A 27 -1.24 -1.68 4.20
CA ALA A 27 -0.84 -2.82 5.01
C ALA A 27 -1.22 -4.12 4.30
N GLY A 28 -0.35 -5.09 4.33
CA GLY A 28 -0.62 -6.36 3.69
C GLY A 28 0.62 -7.24 3.61
N GLU A 29 0.41 -8.43 3.10
CA GLU A 29 1.47 -9.42 2.95
C GLU A 29 2.40 -9.01 1.81
N GLY A 30 3.67 -8.76 2.12
CA GLY A 30 4.68 -8.47 1.12
C GLY A 30 4.52 -7.15 0.39
N VAL A 31 3.72 -6.23 0.90
CA VAL A 31 3.47 -4.95 0.20
C VAL A 31 4.71 -4.07 0.11
N GLY A 32 5.68 -4.27 0.99
CA GLY A 32 6.89 -3.45 1.02
C GLY A 32 8.18 -4.20 0.73
N VAL A 33 8.19 -5.53 0.85
CA VAL A 33 9.43 -6.29 0.75
C VAL A 33 9.82 -6.59 -0.70
N SER A 34 11.10 -6.92 -0.85
CA SER A 34 11.77 -6.99 -2.13
C SER A 34 11.28 -8.06 -3.10
N ILE A 35 10.60 -9.09 -2.63
CA ILE A 35 10.09 -10.11 -3.54
C ILE A 35 9.04 -9.55 -4.51
N HIS A 36 8.50 -8.37 -4.21
CA HIS A 36 7.53 -7.70 -5.05
C HIS A 36 8.10 -6.42 -5.66
N GLN A 37 9.41 -6.44 -5.99
CA GLN A 37 10.06 -5.30 -6.65
C GLN A 37 9.78 -5.23 -8.15
N ASP A 38 8.94 -6.12 -8.66
CA ASP A 38 8.53 -6.06 -10.06
C ASP A 38 7.79 -4.74 -10.32
N PRO A 39 8.24 -3.95 -11.32
CA PRO A 39 7.59 -2.68 -11.65
C PRO A 39 6.10 -2.80 -11.99
N ASN A 40 5.63 -4.00 -12.28
CA ASN A 40 4.22 -4.23 -12.61
C ASN A 40 3.36 -4.53 -11.38
N MET A 41 3.94 -4.56 -10.18
CA MET A 41 3.19 -4.81 -8.95
C MET A 41 2.59 -3.51 -8.41
N ALA A 42 1.38 -3.60 -7.85
CA ALA A 42 0.62 -2.45 -7.40
C ALA A 42 1.34 -1.61 -6.34
N THR A 43 2.13 -2.24 -5.48
CA THR A 43 2.81 -1.54 -4.38
C THR A 43 4.29 -1.26 -4.65
N HIS A 44 4.73 -1.44 -5.90
CA HIS A 44 6.13 -1.23 -6.27
C HIS A 44 6.63 0.17 -5.86
N GLY A 45 7.75 0.21 -5.16
CA GLY A 45 8.43 1.45 -4.81
C GLY A 45 7.78 2.27 -3.68
N LEU A 46 6.61 1.89 -3.19
CA LEU A 46 5.89 2.71 -2.20
C LEU A 46 6.57 2.72 -0.83
N LEU A 47 7.14 1.60 -0.40
CA LEU A 47 7.88 1.58 0.87
C LEU A 47 9.07 2.53 0.82
N LYS A 48 9.82 2.51 -0.28
CA LYS A 48 10.98 3.38 -0.44
C LYS A 48 10.56 4.84 -0.43
N LYS A 49 9.43 5.18 -1.05
CA LYS A 49 8.97 6.56 -1.16
C LYS A 49 8.35 7.07 0.13
N TYR A 50 7.53 6.27 0.80
CA TYR A 50 6.72 6.74 1.93
C TYR A 50 7.14 6.19 3.29
N GLY A 51 8.00 5.19 3.33
CA GLY A 51 8.55 4.64 4.56
C GLY A 51 7.66 3.63 5.26
N PRO A 52 8.22 2.94 6.30
CA PRO A 52 7.50 1.85 6.97
C PRO A 52 6.32 2.30 7.84
N GLY A 53 6.24 3.58 8.14
CA GLY A 53 5.08 4.11 8.85
C GLY A 53 3.82 4.11 8.03
N ARG A 54 3.95 4.18 6.71
CA ARG A 54 2.82 4.26 5.78
C ARG A 54 2.70 3.04 4.87
N VAL A 55 3.70 2.20 4.78
CA VAL A 55 3.66 0.95 4.02
C VAL A 55 4.12 -0.15 4.95
N LYS A 56 3.17 -0.96 5.40
CA LYS A 56 3.39 -1.93 6.49
C LYS A 56 3.27 -3.35 5.97
N ASP A 57 4.38 -4.09 6.00
CA ASP A 57 4.35 -5.52 5.76
C ASP A 57 3.70 -6.22 6.95
N THR A 58 2.82 -7.17 6.66
CA THR A 58 2.17 -7.98 7.68
C THR A 58 2.54 -9.46 7.48
N PRO A 59 2.44 -10.28 8.53
CA PRO A 59 2.47 -11.73 8.35
C PRO A 59 1.25 -12.21 7.57
N VAL A 60 1.29 -13.45 7.14
CA VAL A 60 0.15 -14.08 6.45
C VAL A 60 -0.95 -14.33 7.47
N SER A 61 -1.81 -13.35 7.65
CA SER A 61 -2.93 -13.40 8.60
C SER A 61 -4.02 -12.45 8.15
N GLU A 62 -4.97 -12.95 7.40
CA GLU A 62 -6.03 -12.14 6.81
C GLU A 62 -6.90 -11.51 7.88
N ALA A 63 -7.18 -12.23 8.97
CA ALA A 63 -7.97 -11.71 10.08
C ALA A 63 -7.26 -10.53 10.76
N ALA A 64 -5.94 -10.62 10.94
CA ALA A 64 -5.17 -9.54 11.54
C ALA A 64 -5.14 -8.31 10.65
N ILE A 65 -5.01 -8.52 9.33
CA ILE A 65 -5.02 -7.42 8.36
C ILE A 65 -6.37 -6.71 8.39
N ALA A 66 -7.46 -7.45 8.37
CA ALA A 66 -8.81 -6.88 8.44
C ALA A 66 -9.02 -6.13 9.75
N GLY A 67 -8.59 -6.70 10.88
CA GLY A 67 -8.71 -6.06 12.19
C GLY A 67 -7.91 -4.77 12.28
N LEU A 68 -6.69 -4.78 11.75
CA LEU A 68 -5.86 -3.58 11.68
C LEU A 68 -6.57 -2.48 10.89
N ALA A 69 -7.16 -2.84 9.75
CA ALA A 69 -7.84 -1.87 8.90
C ALA A 69 -9.05 -1.25 9.62
N VAL A 70 -9.84 -2.07 10.30
CA VAL A 70 -11.01 -1.59 11.06
C VAL A 70 -10.56 -0.66 12.18
N GLY A 71 -9.57 -1.07 12.98
CA GLY A 71 -9.08 -0.26 14.10
C GLY A 71 -8.48 1.06 13.64
N ALA A 72 -7.69 1.03 12.58
CA ALA A 72 -7.09 2.25 12.02
C ALA A 72 -8.17 3.21 11.51
N SER A 73 -9.20 2.67 10.84
CA SER A 73 -10.31 3.49 10.34
C SER A 73 -11.06 4.17 11.47
N CYS A 74 -11.26 3.47 12.61
CA CYS A 74 -11.89 4.06 13.77
C CYS A 74 -11.09 5.22 14.37
N MET A 75 -9.78 5.23 14.15
CA MET A 75 -8.88 6.27 14.67
C MET A 75 -8.59 7.37 13.64
N GLY A 76 -9.31 7.40 12.54
CA GLY A 76 -9.20 8.46 11.53
C GLY A 76 -8.20 8.21 10.43
N LEU A 77 -7.55 7.06 10.38
CA LEU A 77 -6.68 6.70 9.28
C LEU A 77 -7.47 6.08 8.13
N ARG A 78 -6.85 6.01 6.95
CA ARG A 78 -7.46 5.47 5.73
C ARG A 78 -6.61 4.34 5.17
N PRO A 79 -6.86 3.10 5.62
CA PRO A 79 -6.11 1.95 5.14
C PRO A 79 -6.49 1.56 3.72
#